data_3cd9ef46ef0915a5b56f6e63bc5b80a7
#
_entry.id   3cd9ef46ef0915a5b56f6e63bc5b80a7
#
_cell.length_a   1.000
_cell.length_b   1.000
_cell.length_c   1.000
_cell.angle_alpha   90.00
_cell.angle_beta   90.00
_cell.angle_gamma   90.00
#
_symmetry.space_group_name_H-M   'P 1'
#
loop_
_entity.id
_entity.type
_entity.pdbx_description
1 polymer ?
#
loop_
_entity_poly.entity_id
_entity_poly.type
_entity_poly.pdbx_seq_one_letter_code
_entity_poly.pdbx_strand_id
1 'polypeptide(L)'
;SLRHIKPFILLGGISFIVMGSEGAIVDWSALYLQEVTLAPDYLVGGGFFLFSLCMTIARFFGDQWSKRFGSIQIIAFGALVAGIGYCLVLSGNTYLALIGFALNGLGFSVVIPEVFRIAGQSNTIDPTKAMSVVAGFGYSGFLLTPVVLGVVSENFGLSVGFLGLFISVLLVLILTYFLRKKNTVRS
;
A
#
# COMPACT_ATOMS: atom_id res chain seq x y z
N SER A 1 22.80 9.09 15.96
CA SER A 1 23.52 8.70 14.76
C SER A 1 22.53 8.35 13.65
N LEU A 2 22.69 8.89 12.45
CA LEU A 2 21.83 8.64 11.27
C LEU A 2 21.67 7.14 10.93
N ARG A 3 22.63 6.30 11.32
CA ARG A 3 22.56 4.84 11.13
C ARG A 3 21.39 4.18 11.88
N HIS A 4 20.96 4.73 13.01
CA HIS A 4 19.86 4.19 13.81
C HIS A 4 18.48 4.63 13.29
N ILE A 5 18.42 5.75 12.57
CA ILE A 5 17.16 6.32 12.04
C ILE A 5 16.81 5.74 10.66
N LYS A 6 17.80 5.33 9.86
CA LYS A 6 17.56 4.80 8.50
C LYS A 6 16.49 3.71 8.38
N PRO A 7 16.38 2.70 9.27
CA PRO A 7 15.32 1.70 9.15
C PRO A 7 13.91 2.31 9.27
N PHE A 8 13.77 3.32 10.13
CA PHE A 8 12.47 3.95 10.37
C PHE A 8 12.06 4.89 9.24
N ILE A 9 13.03 5.50 8.54
CA ILE A 9 12.76 6.24 7.30
C ILE A 9 12.28 5.27 6.21
N LEU A 10 12.87 4.08 6.08
CA LEU A 10 12.42 3.08 5.12
C LEU A 10 11.00 2.58 5.46
N LEU A 11 10.74 2.26 6.74
CA LEU A 11 9.41 1.88 7.20
C LEU A 11 8.39 3.00 7.02
N GLY A 12 8.77 4.24 7.30
CA GLY A 12 7.95 5.43 7.06
C GLY A 12 7.64 5.60 5.56
N GLY A 13 8.62 5.41 4.68
CA GLY A 13 8.43 5.43 3.24
C GLY A 13 7.43 4.37 2.75
N ILE A 14 7.55 3.13 3.27
CA ILE A 14 6.58 2.06 2.98
C ILE A 14 5.18 2.45 3.47
N SER A 15 5.08 2.95 4.72
CA SER A 15 3.81 3.39 5.30
C SER A 15 3.17 4.53 4.50
N PHE A 16 3.99 5.52 4.07
CA PHE A 16 3.55 6.64 3.23
C PHE A 16 2.93 6.14 1.92
N ILE A 17 3.63 5.24 1.20
CA ILE A 17 3.17 4.72 -0.09
C ILE A 17 1.90 3.90 0.08
N VAL A 18 1.87 2.98 1.04
CA VAL A 18 0.74 2.05 1.19
C VAL A 18 -0.49 2.77 1.68
N MET A 19 -0.41 3.57 2.74
CA MET A 19 -1.55 4.36 3.22
C MET A 19 -1.99 5.42 2.21
N GLY A 20 -1.04 6.00 1.46
CA GLY A 20 -1.34 6.90 0.36
C GLY A 20 -2.12 6.21 -0.76
N SER A 21 -1.73 4.99 -1.14
CA SER A 21 -2.47 4.18 -2.11
C SER A 21 -3.86 3.78 -1.61
N GLU A 22 -4.00 3.47 -0.31
CA GLU A 22 -5.31 3.22 0.31
C GLU A 22 -6.23 4.45 0.18
N GLY A 23 -5.72 5.65 0.56
CA GLY A 23 -6.48 6.89 0.43
C GLY A 23 -6.87 7.20 -1.02
N ALA A 24 -5.94 6.99 -1.96
CA ALA A 24 -6.20 7.17 -3.38
C ALA A 24 -7.30 6.22 -3.91
N ILE A 25 -7.31 4.96 -3.50
CA ILE A 25 -8.36 4.01 -3.89
C ILE A 25 -9.71 4.42 -3.30
N VAL A 26 -9.75 4.84 -2.03
CA VAL A 26 -10.98 5.31 -1.37
C VAL A 26 -11.61 6.47 -2.14
N ASP A 27 -10.82 7.45 -2.55
CA ASP A 27 -11.32 8.68 -3.16
C ASP A 27 -11.55 8.56 -4.67
N TRP A 28 -10.74 7.74 -5.38
CA TRP A 28 -10.66 7.80 -6.84
C TRP A 28 -11.07 6.51 -7.56
N SER A 29 -11.32 5.39 -6.86
CA SER A 29 -11.66 4.12 -7.52
C SER A 29 -12.99 4.17 -8.26
N ALA A 30 -13.99 4.87 -7.71
CA ALA A 30 -15.28 5.03 -8.35
C ALA A 30 -15.18 5.82 -9.66
N LEU A 31 -14.47 6.96 -9.61
CA LEU A 31 -14.24 7.79 -10.79
C LEU A 31 -13.44 7.05 -11.87
N TYR A 32 -12.44 6.27 -11.46
CA TYR A 32 -11.66 5.43 -12.37
C TYR A 32 -12.55 4.41 -13.09
N LEU A 33 -13.41 3.71 -12.36
CA LEU A 33 -14.36 2.76 -12.96
C LEU A 33 -15.32 3.44 -13.93
N GLN A 34 -15.82 4.63 -13.56
CA GLN A 34 -16.76 5.38 -14.39
C GLN A 34 -16.13 5.93 -15.66
N GLU A 35 -14.99 6.60 -15.56
CA GLU A 35 -14.41 7.38 -16.67
C GLU A 35 -13.44 6.56 -17.53
N VAL A 36 -12.66 5.64 -16.92
CA VAL A 36 -11.64 4.89 -17.65
C VAL A 36 -12.16 3.56 -18.15
N THR A 37 -12.88 2.81 -17.30
CA THR A 37 -13.39 1.50 -17.71
C THR A 37 -14.81 1.55 -18.26
N LEU A 38 -15.48 2.72 -18.20
CA LEU A 38 -16.86 2.93 -18.61
C LEU A 38 -17.83 1.92 -17.95
N ALA A 39 -17.61 1.69 -16.66
CA ALA A 39 -18.40 0.75 -15.87
C ALA A 39 -19.87 1.19 -15.80
N PRO A 40 -20.84 0.24 -15.86
CA PRO A 40 -22.23 0.54 -15.56
C PRO A 40 -22.39 1.14 -14.15
N ASP A 41 -23.35 2.03 -13.95
CA ASP A 41 -23.57 2.78 -12.70
C ASP A 41 -23.61 1.88 -11.45
N TYR A 42 -24.21 0.69 -11.57
CA TYR A 42 -24.30 -0.26 -10.45
C TYR A 42 -22.95 -0.90 -10.05
N LEU A 43 -21.91 -0.79 -10.88
CA LEU A 43 -20.56 -1.30 -10.58
C LEU A 43 -19.57 -0.20 -10.15
N VAL A 44 -19.90 1.07 -10.31
CA VAL A 44 -19.00 2.20 -10.02
C VAL A 44 -18.47 2.16 -8.58
N GLY A 45 -19.33 1.86 -7.60
CA GLY A 45 -18.92 1.70 -6.20
C GLY A 45 -18.22 0.39 -5.87
N GLY A 46 -18.18 -0.55 -6.82
CA GLY A 46 -17.63 -1.91 -6.62
C GLY A 46 -16.15 -1.94 -6.32
N GLY A 47 -15.37 -0.98 -6.85
CA GLY A 47 -13.94 -0.89 -6.61
C GLY A 47 -13.61 -0.71 -5.12
N PHE A 48 -14.16 0.32 -4.51
CA PHE A 48 -14.00 0.57 -3.07
C PHE A 48 -14.59 -0.55 -2.21
N PHE A 49 -15.77 -1.06 -2.59
CA PHE A 49 -16.43 -2.15 -1.86
C PHE A 49 -15.54 -3.40 -1.80
N LEU A 50 -15.06 -3.89 -2.94
CA LEU A 50 -14.23 -5.09 -3.01
C LEU A 50 -12.87 -4.88 -2.34
N PHE A 51 -12.26 -3.71 -2.52
CA PHE A 51 -11.04 -3.33 -1.82
C PHE A 51 -11.22 -3.44 -0.30
N SER A 52 -12.23 -2.81 0.26
CA SER A 52 -12.50 -2.76 1.70
C SER A 52 -12.89 -4.12 2.25
N LEU A 53 -13.72 -4.89 1.53
CA LEU A 53 -14.15 -6.23 1.93
C LEU A 53 -12.96 -7.17 1.99
N CYS A 54 -12.15 -7.24 0.92
CA CYS A 54 -10.99 -8.11 0.86
C CYS A 54 -9.92 -7.73 1.88
N MET A 55 -9.69 -6.42 2.10
CA MET A 55 -8.80 -5.93 3.15
C MET A 55 -9.26 -6.38 4.54
N THR A 56 -10.55 -6.24 4.84
CA THR A 56 -11.12 -6.63 6.14
C THR A 56 -10.97 -8.12 6.37
N ILE A 57 -11.35 -8.95 5.40
CA ILE A 57 -11.23 -10.42 5.51
C ILE A 57 -9.76 -10.83 5.70
N ALA A 58 -8.85 -10.30 4.90
CA ALA A 58 -7.45 -10.68 4.96
C ALA A 58 -6.75 -10.29 6.27
N ARG A 59 -7.18 -9.20 6.93
CA ARG A 59 -6.65 -8.81 8.25
C ARG A 59 -6.86 -9.87 9.33
N PHE A 60 -7.93 -10.67 9.27
CA PHE A 60 -8.15 -11.76 10.22
C PHE A 60 -7.08 -12.86 10.13
N PHE A 61 -6.45 -13.03 8.97
CA PHE A 61 -5.43 -14.05 8.73
C PHE A 61 -3.99 -13.52 8.82
N GLY A 62 -3.81 -12.19 8.84
CA GLY A 62 -2.52 -11.53 8.78
C GLY A 62 -1.54 -11.99 9.86
N ASP A 63 -2.01 -12.10 11.11
CA ASP A 63 -1.18 -12.52 12.25
C ASP A 63 -0.66 -13.96 12.12
N GLN A 64 -1.45 -14.87 11.55
CA GLN A 64 -1.04 -16.26 11.33
C GLN A 64 0.04 -16.35 10.26
N TRP A 65 -0.10 -15.59 9.19
CA TRP A 65 0.88 -15.52 8.09
C TRP A 65 2.19 -14.90 8.55
N SER A 66 2.13 -13.84 9.35
CA SER A 66 3.32 -13.18 9.89
C SER A 66 4.13 -14.09 10.80
N LYS A 67 3.48 -14.84 11.68
CA LYS A 67 4.15 -15.83 12.54
C LYS A 67 4.85 -16.93 11.75
N ARG A 68 4.30 -17.31 10.59
CA ARG A 68 4.84 -18.38 9.76
C ARG A 68 5.96 -17.93 8.82
N PHE A 69 5.84 -16.77 8.22
CA PHE A 69 6.73 -16.31 7.14
C PHE A 69 7.65 -15.15 7.53
N GLY A 70 7.32 -14.44 8.61
CA GLY A 70 8.06 -13.27 9.07
C GLY A 70 7.60 -11.95 8.43
N SER A 71 7.74 -10.85 9.16
CA SER A 71 7.18 -9.53 8.81
C SER A 71 7.67 -8.99 7.46
N ILE A 72 8.97 -9.09 7.17
CA ILE A 72 9.55 -8.54 5.94
C ILE A 72 9.06 -9.28 4.70
N GLN A 73 8.95 -10.61 4.78
CA GLN A 73 8.45 -11.44 3.70
C GLN A 73 6.96 -11.15 3.41
N ILE A 74 6.17 -10.93 4.46
CA ILE A 74 4.76 -10.58 4.35
C ILE A 74 4.58 -9.19 3.71
N ILE A 75 5.39 -8.20 4.07
CA ILE A 75 5.38 -6.89 3.41
C ILE A 75 5.69 -7.03 1.91
N ALA A 76 6.73 -7.79 1.56
CA ALA A 76 7.08 -8.01 0.16
C ALA A 76 5.96 -8.73 -0.61
N PHE A 77 5.37 -9.76 -0.02
CA PHE A 77 4.25 -10.51 -0.62
C PHE A 77 3.03 -9.61 -0.80
N GLY A 78 2.66 -8.82 0.22
CA GLY A 78 1.55 -7.86 0.14
C GLY A 78 1.76 -6.83 -0.98
N ALA A 79 2.97 -6.26 -1.09
CA ALA A 79 3.31 -5.33 -2.16
C ALA A 79 3.26 -5.99 -3.55
N LEU A 80 3.70 -7.25 -3.68
CA LEU A 80 3.61 -7.99 -4.94
C LEU A 80 2.15 -8.21 -5.35
N VAL A 81 1.30 -8.66 -4.44
CA VAL A 81 -0.14 -8.86 -4.69
C VAL A 81 -0.80 -7.55 -5.09
N ALA A 82 -0.50 -6.45 -4.40
CA ALA A 82 -1.03 -5.13 -4.75
C ALA A 82 -0.51 -4.66 -6.12
N GLY A 83 0.74 -4.93 -6.46
CA GLY A 83 1.30 -4.64 -7.79
C GLY A 83 0.54 -5.37 -8.92
N ILE A 84 0.26 -6.67 -8.72
CA ILE A 84 -0.60 -7.44 -9.66
C ILE A 84 -1.99 -6.80 -9.73
N GLY A 85 -2.56 -6.40 -8.58
CA GLY A 85 -3.83 -5.68 -8.53
C GLY A 85 -3.83 -4.44 -9.41
N TYR A 86 -2.81 -3.58 -9.32
CA TYR A 86 -2.70 -2.40 -10.18
C TYR A 86 -2.51 -2.73 -11.66
N CYS A 87 -1.80 -3.81 -12.01
CA CYS A 87 -1.74 -4.26 -13.40
C CYS A 87 -3.14 -4.57 -13.96
N LEU A 88 -3.99 -5.21 -13.16
CA LEU A 88 -5.38 -5.50 -13.57
C LEU A 88 -6.23 -4.23 -13.63
N VAL A 89 -6.07 -3.30 -12.70
CA VAL A 89 -6.75 -1.99 -12.74
C VAL A 89 -6.40 -1.25 -14.05
N LEU A 90 -5.11 -1.21 -14.39
CA LEU A 90 -4.61 -0.49 -15.58
C LEU A 90 -4.98 -1.17 -16.91
N SER A 91 -5.58 -2.36 -16.90
CA SER A 91 -6.05 -3.03 -18.12
C SER A 91 -7.19 -2.30 -18.85
N GLY A 92 -7.85 -1.35 -18.19
CA GLY A 92 -9.00 -0.63 -18.73
C GLY A 92 -10.30 -1.45 -18.82
N ASN A 93 -10.30 -2.70 -18.36
CA ASN A 93 -11.50 -3.55 -18.32
C ASN A 93 -12.14 -3.48 -16.93
N THR A 94 -13.47 -3.23 -16.89
CA THR A 94 -14.23 -3.08 -15.64
C THR A 94 -14.06 -4.26 -14.68
N TYR A 95 -14.23 -5.49 -15.17
CA TYR A 95 -14.18 -6.68 -14.32
C TYR A 95 -12.76 -6.96 -13.82
N LEU A 96 -11.75 -6.77 -14.67
CA LEU A 96 -10.35 -6.90 -14.27
C LEU A 96 -9.97 -5.82 -13.25
N ALA A 97 -10.47 -4.60 -13.43
CA ALA A 97 -10.23 -3.51 -12.47
C ALA A 97 -10.87 -3.81 -11.10
N LEU A 98 -12.08 -4.36 -11.06
CA LEU A 98 -12.73 -4.79 -9.82
C LEU A 98 -11.92 -5.87 -9.09
N ILE A 99 -11.44 -6.89 -9.82
CA ILE A 99 -10.52 -7.91 -9.27
C ILE A 99 -9.22 -7.25 -8.81
N GLY A 100 -8.69 -6.30 -9.56
CA GLY A 100 -7.51 -5.55 -9.21
C GLY A 100 -7.64 -4.79 -7.89
N PHE A 101 -8.76 -4.09 -7.67
CA PHE A 101 -9.04 -3.42 -6.40
C PHE A 101 -9.19 -4.42 -5.23
N ALA A 102 -9.81 -5.58 -5.46
CA ALA A 102 -9.85 -6.66 -4.47
C ALA A 102 -8.44 -7.13 -4.09
N LEU A 103 -7.56 -7.36 -5.07
CA LEU A 103 -6.16 -7.74 -4.82
C LEU A 103 -5.36 -6.64 -4.11
N ASN A 104 -5.61 -5.36 -4.42
CA ASN A 104 -5.01 -4.25 -3.68
C ASN A 104 -5.43 -4.30 -2.20
N GLY A 105 -6.70 -4.56 -1.91
CA GLY A 105 -7.19 -4.74 -0.55
C GLY A 105 -6.51 -5.90 0.18
N LEU A 106 -6.40 -7.07 -0.47
CA LEU A 106 -5.68 -8.22 0.07
C LEU A 106 -4.21 -7.89 0.34
N GLY A 107 -3.51 -7.29 -0.63
CA GLY A 107 -2.08 -6.97 -0.52
C GLY A 107 -1.77 -5.97 0.58
N PHE A 108 -2.51 -4.86 0.66
CA PHE A 108 -2.27 -3.81 1.65
C PHE A 108 -2.69 -4.21 3.07
N SER A 109 -3.65 -5.13 3.22
CA SER A 109 -4.18 -5.55 4.51
C SER A 109 -3.12 -5.91 5.54
N VAL A 110 -2.03 -6.53 5.11
CA VAL A 110 -0.96 -7.06 5.97
C VAL A 110 0.24 -6.12 6.09
N VAL A 111 0.41 -5.16 5.17
CA VAL A 111 1.64 -4.34 5.13
C VAL A 111 1.73 -3.41 6.34
N ILE A 112 0.70 -2.64 6.60
CA ILE A 112 0.71 -1.64 7.69
C ILE A 112 0.85 -2.28 9.07
N PRO A 113 0.11 -3.34 9.45
CA PRO A 113 0.32 -4.04 10.72
C PRO A 113 1.78 -4.53 10.89
N GLU A 114 2.40 -5.06 9.83
CA GLU A 114 3.78 -5.54 9.90
C GLU A 114 4.81 -4.41 10.03
N VAL A 115 4.59 -3.29 9.35
CA VAL A 115 5.43 -2.09 9.50
C VAL A 115 5.39 -1.58 10.95
N PHE A 116 4.20 -1.50 11.57
CA PHE A 116 4.06 -1.13 12.97
C PHE A 116 4.66 -2.18 13.92
N ARG A 117 4.54 -3.47 13.61
CA ARG A 117 5.16 -4.55 14.38
C ARG A 117 6.69 -4.40 14.42
N ILE A 118 7.32 -4.17 13.26
CA ILE A 118 8.77 -3.95 13.18
C ILE A 118 9.18 -2.69 13.96
N ALA A 119 8.42 -1.59 13.83
CA ALA A 119 8.69 -0.36 14.53
C ALA A 119 8.56 -0.51 16.06
N GLY A 120 7.52 -1.23 16.52
CA GLY A 120 7.25 -1.50 17.93
C GLY A 120 8.27 -2.46 18.59
N GLN A 121 9.02 -3.23 17.82
CA GLN A 121 10.09 -4.11 18.29
C GLN A 121 11.49 -3.44 18.26
N SER A 122 11.54 -2.12 18.16
CA SER A 122 12.80 -1.38 18.11
C SER A 122 13.58 -1.47 19.42
N ASN A 123 14.84 -1.88 19.30
CA ASN A 123 15.81 -1.85 20.40
C ASN A 123 16.78 -0.66 20.31
N THR A 124 16.65 0.18 19.27
CA THR A 124 17.59 1.28 19.00
C THR A 124 17.05 2.65 19.33
N ILE A 125 15.73 2.80 19.29
CA ILE A 125 14.98 3.99 19.74
C ILE A 125 13.72 3.51 20.50
N ASP A 126 13.15 4.40 21.28
CA ASP A 126 11.90 4.12 21.98
C ASP A 126 10.81 3.63 21.01
N PRO A 127 10.17 2.46 21.25
CA PRO A 127 9.16 1.89 20.38
C PRO A 127 8.01 2.83 20.05
N THR A 128 7.58 3.64 21.04
CA THR A 128 6.49 4.61 20.85
C THR A 128 6.89 5.70 19.86
N LYS A 129 8.13 6.19 19.95
CA LYS A 129 8.67 7.16 18.98
C LYS A 129 8.80 6.57 17.61
N ALA A 130 9.27 5.31 17.50
CA ALA A 130 9.37 4.61 16.23
C ALA A 130 8.00 4.48 15.54
N MET A 131 6.98 4.02 16.28
CA MET A 131 5.62 3.91 15.77
C MET A 131 5.01 5.27 15.40
N SER A 132 5.26 6.33 16.20
CA SER A 132 4.78 7.69 15.90
C SER A 132 5.36 8.24 14.60
N VAL A 133 6.65 7.99 14.32
CA VAL A 133 7.28 8.39 13.05
C VAL A 133 6.63 7.67 11.88
N VAL A 134 6.48 6.35 11.97
CA VAL A 134 5.84 5.54 10.92
C VAL A 134 4.39 5.98 10.68
N ALA A 135 3.63 6.24 11.75
CA ALA A 135 2.25 6.74 11.66
C ALA A 135 2.20 8.11 10.98
N GLY A 136 3.08 9.04 11.38
CA GLY A 136 3.15 10.39 10.80
C GLY A 136 3.40 10.34 9.28
N PHE A 137 4.34 9.53 8.83
CA PHE A 137 4.58 9.30 7.40
C PHE A 137 3.35 8.67 6.72
N GLY A 138 2.75 7.65 7.32
CA GLY A 138 1.58 6.96 6.76
C GLY A 138 0.39 7.88 6.57
N TYR A 139 0.00 8.62 7.60
CA TYR A 139 -1.11 9.58 7.53
C TYR A 139 -0.81 10.75 6.58
N SER A 140 0.44 11.20 6.51
CA SER A 140 0.83 12.19 5.49
C SER A 140 0.62 11.64 4.09
N GLY A 141 0.99 10.37 3.83
CA GLY A 141 0.73 9.70 2.56
C GLY A 141 -0.77 9.60 2.26
N PHE A 142 -1.57 9.17 3.24
CA PHE A 142 -3.02 9.05 3.10
C PHE A 142 -3.69 10.36 2.68
N LEU A 143 -3.23 11.49 3.22
CA LEU A 143 -3.77 12.82 2.91
C LEU A 143 -3.22 13.39 1.60
N LEU A 144 -1.92 13.24 1.34
CA LEU A 144 -1.25 13.91 0.22
C LEU A 144 -1.41 13.15 -1.10
N THR A 145 -1.38 11.82 -1.09
CA THR A 145 -1.41 11.03 -2.33
C THR A 145 -2.70 11.23 -3.14
N PRO A 146 -3.92 11.26 -2.55
CA PRO A 146 -5.13 11.57 -3.33
C PRO A 146 -5.10 12.96 -3.98
N VAL A 147 -4.52 13.95 -3.30
CA VAL A 147 -4.37 15.31 -3.83
C VAL A 147 -3.40 15.32 -5.01
N VAL A 148 -2.23 14.69 -4.86
CA VAL A 148 -1.24 14.57 -5.95
C VAL A 148 -1.83 13.80 -7.13
N LEU A 149 -2.56 12.72 -6.87
CA LEU A 149 -3.27 11.96 -7.90
C LEU A 149 -4.26 12.85 -8.64
N GLY A 150 -5.03 13.69 -7.93
CA GLY A 150 -5.96 14.64 -8.53
C GLY A 150 -5.25 15.57 -9.52
N VAL A 151 -4.18 16.23 -9.09
CA VAL A 151 -3.40 17.14 -9.95
C VAL A 151 -2.81 16.41 -11.17
N VAL A 152 -2.29 15.19 -10.98
CA VAL A 152 -1.77 14.39 -12.09
C VAL A 152 -2.90 13.99 -13.05
N SER A 153 -4.04 13.60 -12.50
CA SER A 153 -5.19 13.15 -13.31
C SER A 153 -5.81 14.28 -14.13
N GLU A 154 -5.89 15.49 -13.60
CA GLU A 154 -6.36 16.67 -14.34
C GLU A 154 -5.48 17.01 -15.55
N ASN A 155 -4.15 16.83 -15.43
CA ASN A 155 -3.22 17.18 -16.48
C ASN A 155 -2.90 16.03 -17.47
N PHE A 156 -2.95 14.78 -17.01
CA PHE A 156 -2.47 13.61 -17.76
C PHE A 156 -3.49 12.45 -17.83
N GLY A 157 -4.61 12.59 -17.15
CA GLY A 157 -5.65 11.56 -17.09
C GLY A 157 -5.49 10.57 -15.93
N LEU A 158 -6.62 9.97 -15.52
CA LEU A 158 -6.71 9.05 -14.37
C LEU A 158 -5.82 7.81 -14.51
N SER A 159 -5.68 7.27 -15.71
CA SER A 159 -4.81 6.12 -15.96
C SER A 159 -3.35 6.41 -15.62
N VAL A 160 -2.88 7.63 -15.89
CA VAL A 160 -1.51 8.06 -15.53
C VAL A 160 -1.37 8.22 -14.01
N GLY A 161 -2.40 8.75 -13.33
CA GLY A 161 -2.44 8.81 -11.88
C GLY A 161 -2.32 7.41 -11.23
N PHE A 162 -3.10 6.44 -11.69
CA PHE A 162 -3.03 5.06 -11.22
C PHE A 162 -1.72 4.33 -11.62
N LEU A 163 -1.12 4.67 -12.76
CA LEU A 163 0.22 4.21 -13.11
C LEU A 163 1.26 4.70 -12.09
N GLY A 164 1.13 5.93 -11.61
CA GLY A 164 1.96 6.47 -10.53
C GLY A 164 1.83 5.65 -9.23
N LEU A 165 0.61 5.24 -8.86
CA LEU A 165 0.39 4.34 -7.72
C LEU A 165 1.05 2.97 -7.92
N PHE A 166 0.93 2.40 -9.11
CA PHE A 166 1.61 1.14 -9.45
C PHE A 166 3.12 1.25 -9.28
N ILE A 167 3.75 2.29 -9.83
CA ILE A 167 5.19 2.53 -9.69
C ILE A 167 5.58 2.70 -8.22
N SER A 168 4.77 3.41 -7.42
CA SER A 168 5.03 3.61 -6.00
C SER A 168 5.00 2.29 -5.21
N VAL A 169 4.09 1.36 -5.56
CA VAL A 169 4.05 0.02 -4.95
C VAL A 169 5.25 -0.83 -5.34
N LEU A 170 5.77 -0.71 -6.57
CA LEU A 170 7.05 -1.35 -6.95
C LEU A 170 8.22 -0.80 -6.10
N LEU A 171 8.19 0.50 -5.76
CA LEU A 171 9.17 1.07 -4.84
C LEU A 171 9.09 0.43 -3.44
N VAL A 172 7.91 0.02 -2.96
CA VAL A 172 7.78 -0.72 -1.69
C VAL A 172 8.60 -2.01 -1.74
N LEU A 173 8.61 -2.75 -2.85
CA LEU A 173 9.43 -3.96 -3.00
C LEU A 173 10.93 -3.64 -2.88
N ILE A 174 11.37 -2.54 -3.47
CA ILE A 174 12.77 -2.08 -3.40
C ILE A 174 13.12 -1.71 -1.95
N LEU A 175 12.28 -0.93 -1.27
CA LEU A 175 12.48 -0.53 0.12
C LEU A 175 12.54 -1.75 1.04
N THR A 176 11.68 -2.73 0.81
CA THR A 176 11.63 -3.99 1.57
C THR A 176 12.90 -4.83 1.37
N TYR A 177 13.43 -4.86 0.15
CA TYR A 177 14.72 -5.51 -0.14
C TYR A 177 15.87 -4.88 0.68
N PHE A 178 15.92 -3.55 0.77
CA PHE A 178 16.93 -2.87 1.58
C PHE A 178 16.76 -3.12 3.09
N LEU A 179 15.52 -3.21 3.58
CA LEU A 179 15.25 -3.62 4.96
C LEU A 179 15.76 -5.04 5.24
N ARG A 180 15.51 -5.99 4.35
CA ARG A 180 15.98 -7.38 4.49
C ARG A 180 17.50 -7.47 4.57
N LYS A 181 18.21 -6.81 3.66
CA LYS A 181 19.68 -6.82 3.63
C LYS A 181 20.28 -6.29 4.95
N LYS A 182 19.63 -5.32 5.58
CA LYS A 182 20.12 -4.73 6.84
C LYS A 182 19.92 -5.65 8.04
N ASN A 183 18.84 -6.43 8.07
CA ASN A 183 18.60 -7.40 9.15
C ASN A 183 19.55 -8.60 9.08
N THR A 184 19.93 -9.05 7.88
CA THR A 184 20.88 -10.15 7.67
C THR A 184 22.31 -9.80 8.10
N VAL A 185 22.68 -8.52 8.17
CA VAL A 185 24.00 -8.04 8.61
C VAL A 185 24.08 -7.90 10.16
N ARG A 186 22.95 -8.02 10.87
CA ARG A 186 22.87 -7.87 12.34
C ARG A 186 22.66 -9.21 13.08
N SER A 187 22.41 -10.29 12.38
CA SER A 187 22.44 -11.68 12.89
C SER A 187 23.83 -12.30 12.73
#